data_c37a9a4b36045c3bcbbfb22e8c519e6f
#
_entry.id   c37a9a4b36045c3bcbbfb22e8c519e6f
#
_cell.length_a   1.000
_cell.length_b   1.000
_cell.length_c   1.000
_cell.angle_alpha   90.00
_cell.angle_beta   90.00
_cell.angle_gamma   90.00
#
_symmetry.space_group_name_H-M   'P 1'
#
loop_
_entity.id
_entity.type
_entity.pdbx_description
1 polymer ?
#
loop_
_entity_poly.entity_id
_entity_poly.type
_entity_poly.pdbx_seq_one_letter_code
_entity_poly.pdbx_strand_id
1 'polypeptide(L)'
;GSEMCIRDSCMMNRIKNGEDYTLEDGRVIPNSELTTPSDPPRAYAYCSDTVYLPRIAAQVAGVDLLFHEATFTESEAVRAKQTLHSTAAQAARIAKDAQVKRLLIGHFSARYEDEKALLEEAQAIFPDTLAADDGLKISL
;
A
#
# COMPACT_ATOMS: atom_id res chain seq x y z
N GLY A 1 11.52 -40.25 -20.18
CA GLY A 1 10.93 -39.00 -19.70
C GLY A 1 9.43 -39.17 -19.51
N SER A 2 8.96 -39.23 -18.28
CA SER A 2 7.54 -39.19 -18.03
C SER A 2 7.07 -37.77 -18.27
N GLU A 3 6.45 -37.52 -19.39
CA GLU A 3 5.68 -36.30 -19.61
C GLU A 3 4.49 -36.31 -18.65
N MET A 4 4.63 -35.59 -17.54
CA MET A 4 3.53 -35.32 -16.63
C MET A 4 2.66 -34.25 -17.29
N CYS A 5 1.80 -34.70 -18.22
CA CYS A 5 0.86 -33.87 -18.89
C CYS A 5 -0.30 -33.58 -17.91
N ILE A 6 -0.25 -32.46 -17.23
CA ILE A 6 -1.41 -31.98 -16.44
C ILE A 6 -2.45 -31.53 -17.46
N ARG A 7 -3.32 -32.49 -17.88
CA ARG A 7 -4.29 -32.28 -18.95
C ARG A 7 -5.57 -31.54 -18.55
N ASP A 8 -5.77 -31.34 -17.24
CA ASP A 8 -7.01 -30.79 -16.76
C ASP A 8 -6.82 -29.34 -16.24
N SER A 9 -7.47 -28.40 -16.87
CA SER A 9 -7.45 -26.99 -16.47
C SER A 9 -7.96 -26.77 -15.04
N CYS A 10 -8.85 -27.64 -14.54
CA CYS A 10 -9.31 -27.62 -13.16
C CYS A 10 -8.17 -27.92 -12.18
N MET A 11 -7.32 -28.88 -12.49
CA MET A 11 -6.19 -29.24 -11.63
C MET A 11 -5.15 -28.10 -11.59
N MET A 12 -4.89 -27.43 -12.70
CA MET A 12 -3.98 -26.28 -12.74
C MET A 12 -4.43 -25.16 -11.79
N ASN A 13 -5.73 -24.88 -11.75
CA ASN A 13 -6.27 -23.87 -10.83
C ASN A 13 -6.14 -24.29 -9.36
N ARG A 14 -6.38 -25.57 -9.05
CA ARG A 14 -6.21 -26.09 -7.69
C ARG A 14 -4.75 -26.02 -7.23
N ILE A 15 -3.81 -26.42 -8.11
CA ILE A 15 -2.37 -26.32 -7.83
C ILE A 15 -1.95 -24.84 -7.61
N LYS A 16 -2.42 -23.94 -8.46
CA LYS A 16 -2.17 -22.48 -8.30
C LYS A 16 -2.73 -21.91 -6.98
N ASN A 17 -3.79 -22.52 -6.45
CA ASN A 17 -4.40 -22.15 -5.18
C ASN A 17 -3.76 -22.83 -3.96
N GLY A 18 -2.65 -23.57 -4.17
CA GLY A 18 -1.88 -24.15 -3.07
C GLY A 18 -2.22 -25.61 -2.76
N GLU A 19 -3.09 -26.28 -3.55
CA GLU A 19 -3.44 -27.68 -3.33
C GLU A 19 -2.33 -28.63 -3.84
N ASP A 20 -2.15 -29.73 -3.12
CA ASP A 20 -1.29 -30.84 -3.55
C ASP A 20 -1.91 -31.59 -4.73
N TYR A 21 -1.08 -32.26 -5.52
CA TYR A 21 -1.54 -33.05 -6.65
C TYR A 21 -1.49 -34.55 -6.33
N THR A 22 -2.62 -35.23 -6.45
CA THR A 22 -2.73 -36.67 -6.29
C THR A 22 -2.70 -37.36 -7.64
N LEU A 23 -1.71 -38.24 -7.84
CA LEU A 23 -1.57 -39.07 -9.03
C LEU A 23 -2.64 -40.19 -9.05
N GLU A 24 -2.87 -40.77 -10.23
CA GLU A 24 -3.81 -41.90 -10.41
C GLU A 24 -3.47 -43.12 -9.55
N ASP A 25 -2.20 -43.33 -9.22
CA ASP A 25 -1.69 -44.39 -8.38
C ASP A 25 -1.82 -44.10 -6.85
N GLY A 26 -2.42 -42.95 -6.50
CA GLY A 26 -2.64 -42.51 -5.12
C GLY A 26 -1.47 -41.79 -4.47
N ARG A 27 -0.33 -41.63 -5.14
CA ARG A 27 0.79 -40.82 -4.62
C ARG A 27 0.42 -39.35 -4.65
N VAL A 28 0.80 -38.63 -3.59
CA VAL A 28 0.59 -37.19 -3.47
C VAL A 28 1.90 -36.46 -3.74
N ILE A 29 1.86 -35.51 -4.67
CA ILE A 29 2.98 -34.60 -4.92
C ILE A 29 2.66 -33.27 -4.22
N PRO A 30 3.50 -32.85 -3.25
CA PRO A 30 3.30 -31.60 -2.53
C PRO A 30 3.29 -30.40 -3.46
N ASN A 31 2.41 -29.43 -3.20
CA ASN A 31 2.34 -28.19 -3.98
C ASN A 31 3.70 -27.46 -4.10
N SER A 32 4.51 -27.52 -3.04
CA SER A 32 5.86 -26.93 -3.00
C SER A 32 6.83 -27.52 -4.04
N GLU A 33 6.57 -28.73 -4.55
CA GLU A 33 7.36 -29.34 -5.63
C GLU A 33 6.84 -29.00 -7.03
N LEU A 34 5.57 -28.56 -7.09
CA LEU A 34 4.88 -28.27 -8.35
C LEU A 34 4.90 -26.79 -8.71
N THR A 35 5.16 -25.92 -7.76
CA THR A 35 5.09 -24.48 -7.93
C THR A 35 6.36 -23.78 -7.43
N THR A 36 6.73 -22.71 -8.09
CA THR A 36 7.69 -21.76 -7.56
C THR A 36 6.91 -20.68 -6.82
N PRO A 37 7.29 -20.32 -5.56
CA PRO A 37 6.67 -19.20 -4.88
C PRO A 37 6.69 -17.95 -5.76
N SER A 38 5.55 -17.31 -5.91
CA SER A 38 5.50 -16.00 -6.57
C SER A 38 6.15 -14.94 -5.68
N ASP A 39 6.66 -13.89 -6.31
CA ASP A 39 7.04 -12.69 -5.55
C ASP A 39 5.84 -12.22 -4.70
N PRO A 40 6.08 -11.72 -3.47
CA PRO A 40 5.01 -11.16 -2.66
C PRO A 40 4.25 -10.09 -3.43
N PRO A 41 2.91 -10.07 -3.37
CA PRO A 41 2.13 -9.04 -4.04
C PRO A 41 2.49 -7.65 -3.48
N ARG A 42 2.59 -6.66 -4.37
CA ARG A 42 2.76 -5.27 -3.98
C ARG A 42 1.41 -4.65 -3.65
N ALA A 43 1.34 -3.87 -2.60
CA ALA A 43 0.12 -3.25 -2.12
C ALA A 43 0.24 -1.72 -2.14
N TYR A 44 -0.76 -1.07 -2.70
CA TYR A 44 -0.90 0.38 -2.76
C TYR A 44 -2.23 0.80 -2.16
N ALA A 45 -2.23 1.83 -1.32
CA ALA A 45 -3.45 2.42 -0.78
C ALA A 45 -3.53 3.92 -1.15
N TYR A 46 -4.73 4.37 -1.46
CA TYR A 46 -5.02 5.75 -1.83
C TYR A 46 -6.09 6.33 -0.92
N CYS A 47 -5.72 7.34 -0.13
CA CYS A 47 -6.60 8.05 0.81
C CYS A 47 -6.61 9.53 0.48
N SER A 48 -7.68 10.01 -0.14
CA SER A 48 -7.83 11.42 -0.51
C SER A 48 -9.16 11.97 -0.03
N ASP A 49 -9.24 13.30 0.08
CA ASP A 49 -10.43 14.04 0.51
C ASP A 49 -11.01 13.49 1.82
N THR A 50 -10.15 13.32 2.82
CA THR A 50 -10.52 12.72 4.11
C THR A 50 -10.02 13.54 5.29
N VAL A 51 -10.89 13.75 6.25
CA VAL A 51 -10.49 14.22 7.58
C VAL A 51 -9.63 13.15 8.25
N TYR A 52 -8.79 13.56 9.19
CA TYR A 52 -7.98 12.63 9.98
C TYR A 52 -8.84 11.55 10.66
N LEU A 53 -8.65 10.31 10.27
CA LEU A 53 -9.36 9.14 10.78
C LEU A 53 -8.35 8.07 11.20
N PRO A 54 -7.98 7.95 12.49
CA PRO A 54 -7.00 6.96 12.97
C PRO A 54 -7.31 5.51 12.55
N ARG A 55 -8.60 5.16 12.37
CA ARG A 55 -9.03 3.83 11.92
C ARG A 55 -8.51 3.42 10.54
N ILE A 56 -8.12 4.40 9.70
CA ILE A 56 -7.54 4.12 8.38
C ILE A 56 -6.24 3.32 8.53
N ALA A 57 -5.46 3.54 9.59
CA ALA A 57 -4.21 2.83 9.81
C ALA A 57 -4.38 1.29 9.80
N ALA A 58 -5.46 0.78 10.39
CA ALA A 58 -5.74 -0.66 10.37
C ALA A 58 -6.10 -1.19 8.96
N GLN A 59 -6.75 -0.35 8.13
CA GLN A 59 -7.16 -0.74 6.78
C GLN A 59 -6.00 -0.77 5.79
N VAL A 60 -4.99 0.08 6.00
CA VAL A 60 -3.82 0.22 5.12
C VAL A 60 -2.55 -0.38 5.72
N ALA A 61 -2.70 -1.24 6.73
CA ALA A 61 -1.57 -1.81 7.47
C ALA A 61 -0.59 -2.53 6.54
N GLY A 62 0.68 -2.17 6.62
CA GLY A 62 1.79 -2.84 5.93
C GLY A 62 1.85 -2.67 4.41
N VAL A 63 1.06 -1.78 3.80
CA VAL A 63 1.13 -1.55 2.34
C VAL A 63 2.51 -1.02 1.93
N ASP A 64 2.91 -1.30 0.69
CA ASP A 64 4.20 -0.85 0.16
C ASP A 64 4.23 0.66 -0.07
N LEU A 65 3.12 1.24 -0.50
CA LEU A 65 2.96 2.68 -0.68
C LEU A 65 1.58 3.12 -0.21
N LEU A 66 1.53 4.11 0.67
CA LEU A 66 0.32 4.83 1.02
C LEU A 66 0.36 6.22 0.39
N PHE A 67 -0.60 6.55 -0.48
CA PHE A 67 -0.94 7.93 -0.78
C PHE A 67 -1.95 8.42 0.27
N HIS A 68 -1.65 9.56 0.90
CA HIS A 68 -2.60 10.23 1.79
C HIS A 68 -2.60 11.72 1.50
N GLU A 69 -3.81 12.33 1.48
CA GLU A 69 -3.90 13.77 1.37
C GLU A 69 -3.17 14.46 2.53
N ALA A 70 -2.64 15.64 2.25
CA ALA A 70 -1.99 16.53 3.22
C ALA A 70 -2.26 17.98 2.81
N THR A 71 -3.52 18.35 2.87
CA THR A 71 -3.98 19.65 2.37
C THR A 71 -3.38 20.82 3.15
N PHE A 72 -3.11 20.62 4.44
CA PHE A 72 -2.64 21.67 5.36
C PHE A 72 -1.44 21.21 6.21
N THR A 73 -0.71 22.20 6.74
CA THR A 73 0.24 21.97 7.87
C THR A 73 -0.54 21.81 9.18
N GLU A 74 0.10 21.26 10.22
CA GLU A 74 -0.51 21.05 11.54
C GLU A 74 -0.96 22.38 12.20
N SER A 75 -0.29 23.50 11.89
CA SER A 75 -0.73 24.83 12.35
C SER A 75 -2.15 25.19 11.91
N GLU A 76 -2.62 24.60 10.82
CA GLU A 76 -3.96 24.78 10.25
C GLU A 76 -4.91 23.60 10.57
N ALA A 77 -4.62 22.79 11.62
CA ALA A 77 -5.38 21.59 11.95
C ALA A 77 -6.88 21.85 12.19
N VAL A 78 -7.21 22.99 12.79
CA VAL A 78 -8.62 23.41 13.00
C VAL A 78 -9.33 23.59 11.66
N ARG A 79 -8.68 24.26 10.71
CA ARG A 79 -9.20 24.47 9.36
C ARG A 79 -9.31 23.16 8.59
N ALA A 80 -8.28 22.31 8.66
CA ALA A 80 -8.31 20.99 8.05
C ALA A 80 -9.56 20.22 8.49
N LYS A 81 -9.83 20.17 9.79
CA LYS A 81 -11.02 19.52 10.33
C LYS A 81 -12.33 20.15 9.82
N GLN A 82 -12.41 21.49 9.77
CA GLN A 82 -13.61 22.21 9.32
C GLN A 82 -13.91 21.97 7.83
N THR A 83 -12.88 21.81 7.03
CA THR A 83 -12.98 21.56 5.58
C THR A 83 -12.94 20.08 5.21
N LEU A 84 -12.92 19.18 6.21
CA LEU A 84 -12.88 17.72 6.06
C LEU A 84 -11.62 17.22 5.36
N HIS A 85 -10.49 17.87 5.64
CA HIS A 85 -9.16 17.50 5.15
C HIS A 85 -8.21 17.12 6.28
N SER A 86 -7.03 16.65 5.90
CA SER A 86 -5.97 16.26 6.84
C SER A 86 -4.77 17.20 6.77
N THR A 87 -3.96 17.18 7.84
CA THR A 87 -2.64 17.82 7.83
C THR A 87 -1.55 16.84 7.42
N ALA A 88 -0.39 17.36 7.02
CA ALA A 88 0.79 16.54 6.70
C ALA A 88 1.24 15.69 7.90
N ALA A 89 1.23 16.26 9.11
CA ALA A 89 1.51 15.52 10.35
C ALA A 89 0.49 14.39 10.58
N GLN A 90 -0.79 14.61 10.32
CA GLN A 90 -1.83 13.59 10.46
C GLN A 90 -1.64 12.45 9.44
N ALA A 91 -1.34 12.77 8.19
CA ALA A 91 -1.02 11.77 7.16
C ALA A 91 0.18 10.90 7.59
N ALA A 92 1.24 11.52 8.10
CA ALA A 92 2.43 10.83 8.58
C ALA A 92 2.16 9.97 9.83
N ARG A 93 1.27 10.39 10.74
CA ARG A 93 0.83 9.54 11.87
C ARG A 93 0.11 8.29 11.39
N ILE A 94 -0.80 8.40 10.42
CA ILE A 94 -1.46 7.23 9.80
C ILE A 94 -0.42 6.28 9.21
N ALA A 95 0.54 6.79 8.44
CA ALA A 95 1.60 5.98 7.84
C ALA A 95 2.44 5.24 8.89
N LYS A 96 2.81 5.92 9.97
CA LYS A 96 3.56 5.36 11.09
C LYS A 96 2.77 4.27 11.83
N ASP A 97 1.52 4.55 12.17
CA ASP A 97 0.66 3.62 12.92
C ASP A 97 0.32 2.38 12.06
N ALA A 98 0.16 2.57 10.75
CA ALA A 98 -0.07 1.50 9.78
C ALA A 98 1.20 0.71 9.41
N GLN A 99 2.38 1.18 9.81
CA GLN A 99 3.66 0.57 9.43
C GLN A 99 3.80 0.37 7.92
N VAL A 100 3.38 1.34 7.12
CA VAL A 100 3.56 1.32 5.67
C VAL A 100 5.05 1.42 5.33
N LYS A 101 5.46 0.97 4.14
CA LYS A 101 6.87 1.08 3.76
C LYS A 101 7.23 2.48 3.30
N ARG A 102 6.33 3.16 2.60
CA ARG A 102 6.53 4.53 2.08
C ARG A 102 5.23 5.32 2.11
N LEU A 103 5.33 6.60 2.41
CA LEU A 103 4.24 7.57 2.34
C LEU A 103 4.44 8.51 1.16
N LEU A 104 3.38 8.74 0.40
CA LEU A 104 3.30 9.78 -0.61
C LEU A 104 2.22 10.75 -0.16
N ILE A 105 2.59 12.01 0.09
CA ILE A 105 1.63 13.06 0.43
C ILE A 105 1.29 13.91 -0.79
N GLY A 106 0.06 14.39 -0.86
CA GLY A 106 -0.41 15.22 -1.98
C GLY A 106 -1.71 15.95 -1.64
N HIS A 107 -2.37 16.49 -2.66
CA HIS A 107 -3.59 17.28 -2.51
C HIS A 107 -3.36 18.56 -1.66
N PHE A 108 -2.27 19.27 -1.96
CA PHE A 108 -1.85 20.46 -1.23
C PHE A 108 -2.78 21.65 -1.50
N SER A 109 -3.06 22.46 -0.47
CA SER A 109 -3.82 23.69 -0.63
C SER A 109 -3.03 24.70 -1.48
N ALA A 110 -3.70 25.35 -2.43
CA ALA A 110 -3.12 26.40 -3.27
C ALA A 110 -2.59 27.63 -2.51
N ARG A 111 -2.78 27.70 -1.20
CA ARG A 111 -2.21 28.74 -0.32
C ARG A 111 -0.71 28.59 -0.07
N TYR A 112 -0.17 27.37 -0.27
CA TYR A 112 1.26 27.12 -0.16
C TYR A 112 1.92 27.38 -1.52
N GLU A 113 3.03 28.10 -1.51
CA GLU A 113 3.82 28.36 -2.73
C GLU A 113 4.54 27.09 -3.21
N ASP A 114 4.93 26.25 -2.27
CA ASP A 114 5.54 24.95 -2.50
C ASP A 114 5.12 23.94 -1.41
N GLU A 115 5.46 22.67 -1.60
CA GLU A 115 5.15 21.57 -0.70
C GLU A 115 6.17 21.40 0.44
N LYS A 116 7.23 22.21 0.48
CA LYS A 116 8.37 21.99 1.37
C LYS A 116 8.00 21.92 2.84
N ALA A 117 7.19 22.87 3.32
CA ALA A 117 6.78 22.91 4.72
C ALA A 117 5.94 21.66 5.11
N LEU A 118 5.06 21.21 4.21
CA LEU A 118 4.24 20.01 4.41
C LEU A 118 5.12 18.74 4.41
N LEU A 119 6.07 18.67 3.48
CA LEU A 119 6.98 17.53 3.38
C LEU A 119 7.89 17.42 4.61
N GLU A 120 8.51 18.53 5.05
CA GLU A 120 9.35 18.56 6.26
C GLU A 120 8.58 18.15 7.51
N GLU A 121 7.33 18.62 7.65
CA GLU A 121 6.44 18.25 8.76
C GLU A 121 6.13 16.76 8.76
N ALA A 122 5.78 16.19 7.61
CA ALA A 122 5.50 14.78 7.49
C ALA A 122 6.76 13.92 7.74
N GLN A 123 7.91 14.29 7.19
CA GLN A 123 9.18 13.57 7.34
C GLN A 123 9.69 13.57 8.79
N ALA A 124 9.36 14.59 9.58
CA ALA A 124 9.68 14.62 11.01
C ALA A 124 9.00 13.47 11.79
N ILE A 125 7.87 12.95 11.30
CA ILE A 125 7.10 11.86 11.92
C ILE A 125 7.35 10.53 11.22
N PHE A 126 7.38 10.54 9.88
CA PHE A 126 7.59 9.39 9.03
C PHE A 126 8.63 9.72 7.95
N PRO A 127 9.92 9.38 8.16
CA PRO A 127 11.03 9.83 7.30
C PRO A 127 10.92 9.41 5.83
N ASP A 128 10.41 8.21 5.53
CA ASP A 128 10.23 7.74 4.13
C ASP A 128 8.95 8.34 3.52
N THR A 129 8.90 9.67 3.47
CA THR A 129 7.80 10.45 2.88
C THR A 129 8.28 11.20 1.66
N LEU A 130 7.50 11.14 0.58
CA LEU A 130 7.66 11.90 -0.66
C LEU A 130 6.46 12.83 -0.84
N ALA A 131 6.71 13.96 -1.51
CA ALA A 131 5.63 14.81 -2.02
C ALA A 131 5.25 14.37 -3.43
N ALA A 132 3.95 14.33 -3.70
CA ALA A 132 3.44 14.05 -5.04
C ALA A 132 3.61 15.28 -5.93
N ASP A 133 4.11 15.05 -7.13
CA ASP A 133 4.21 16.05 -8.18
C ASP A 133 3.74 15.47 -9.51
N ASP A 134 3.29 16.31 -10.43
CA ASP A 134 2.80 15.88 -11.72
C ASP A 134 3.90 15.18 -12.52
N GLY A 135 3.62 13.96 -12.94
CA GLY A 135 4.58 13.14 -13.66
C GLY A 135 5.53 12.32 -12.79
N LEU A 136 5.44 12.39 -11.46
CA LEU A 136 6.22 11.54 -10.56
C LEU A 136 5.95 10.05 -10.83
N LYS A 137 7.01 9.27 -11.00
CA LYS A 137 6.95 7.82 -11.17
C LYS A 137 7.59 7.14 -9.97
N ILE A 138 6.86 6.24 -9.34
CA ILE A 138 7.33 5.45 -8.19
C ILE A 138 7.26 3.98 -8.56
N SER A 139 8.37 3.25 -8.38
CA SER A 139 8.39 1.79 -8.46
C SER A 139 8.14 1.19 -7.08
N LEU A 140 7.27 0.19 -7.03
CA LEU A 140 6.93 -0.56 -5.82
C LEU A 140 7.74 -1.85 -5.74
#